data_165977aaf08f76e68923f6fde7fb5bf8
#
_entry.id   165977aaf08f76e68923f6fde7fb5bf8
#
_cell.length_a   1.000
_cell.length_b   1.000
_cell.length_c   1.000
_cell.angle_alpha   90.00
_cell.angle_beta   90.00
_cell.angle_gamma   90.00
#
_symmetry.space_group_name_H-M   'P 1'
#
loop_
_entity.id
_entity.type
_entity.pdbx_description
1 polymer ?
#
loop_
_entity_poly.entity_id
_entity_poly.type
_entity_poly.pdbx_seq_one_letter_code
_entity_poly.pdbx_strand_id
1 'polypeptide(L)'
;MATVGIDHIAMPTANAERLIQFYKKLGFTINDEAEWRSGTANIFSIQIGDSKINVHPEGYTASYKGPTAVPGCTDICFVWEGSVEECQKMLSDSGVEVIRGPGARKGARKNGTLPAVSLYARDPDENLLEWMIYT
;
A
#
# COMPACT_ATOMS: atom_id res chain seq x y z
N MET A 1 -20.70 1.73 -20.98
CA MET A 1 -19.37 2.33 -20.74
C MET A 1 -19.38 2.98 -19.36
N ALA A 2 -18.41 2.63 -18.53
CA ALA A 2 -18.42 3.03 -17.11
C ALA A 2 -17.01 3.02 -16.53
N THR A 3 -16.83 3.69 -15.37
CA THR A 3 -15.66 3.52 -14.52
C THR A 3 -15.81 2.18 -13.80
N VAL A 4 -14.85 1.26 -14.00
CA VAL A 4 -14.99 -0.14 -13.54
C VAL A 4 -14.01 -0.51 -12.42
N GLY A 5 -13.11 0.38 -12.05
CA GLY A 5 -12.16 0.08 -10.99
C GLY A 5 -11.09 1.16 -10.83
N ILE A 6 -10.16 0.87 -9.95
CA ILE A 6 -8.97 1.70 -9.72
C ILE A 6 -7.79 1.01 -10.41
N ASP A 7 -7.09 1.72 -11.32
CA ASP A 7 -5.87 1.22 -11.94
C ASP A 7 -4.67 1.41 -11.01
N HIS A 8 -4.41 2.65 -10.62
CA HIS A 8 -3.30 2.95 -9.72
C HIS A 8 -3.56 4.23 -8.93
N ILE A 9 -2.82 4.38 -7.86
CA ILE A 9 -2.67 5.63 -7.11
C ILE A 9 -1.19 6.02 -7.09
N ALA A 10 -0.90 7.25 -6.71
CA ALA A 10 0.48 7.73 -6.54
C ALA A 10 0.80 7.92 -5.06
N MET A 11 2.03 7.57 -4.69
CA MET A 11 2.52 7.70 -3.32
C MET A 11 3.91 8.32 -3.35
N PRO A 12 4.08 9.54 -2.84
CA PRO A 12 5.43 10.09 -2.64
C PRO A 12 6.13 9.39 -1.49
N THR A 13 7.46 9.29 -1.58
CA THR A 13 8.28 8.79 -0.47
C THR A 13 9.45 9.73 -0.20
N ALA A 14 9.87 9.79 1.06
CA ALA A 14 11.07 10.54 1.45
C ALA A 14 12.34 9.72 1.27
N ASN A 15 12.23 8.38 1.15
CA ASN A 15 13.37 7.49 1.03
C ASN A 15 12.94 6.20 0.32
N ALA A 16 13.23 6.12 -0.96
CA ALA A 16 12.82 5.02 -1.82
C ALA A 16 13.40 3.67 -1.39
N GLU A 17 14.68 3.63 -1.00
CA GLU A 17 15.32 2.40 -0.55
C GLU A 17 14.63 1.80 0.67
N ARG A 18 14.32 2.64 1.64
CA ARG A 18 13.63 2.23 2.87
C ARG A 18 12.23 1.72 2.55
N LEU A 19 11.54 2.40 1.65
CA LEU A 19 10.18 2.01 1.24
C LEU A 19 10.19 0.66 0.52
N ILE A 20 11.11 0.46 -0.42
CA ILE A 20 11.26 -0.80 -1.17
C ILE A 20 11.50 -1.97 -0.21
N GLN A 21 12.43 -1.82 0.73
CA GLN A 21 12.75 -2.86 1.70
C GLN A 21 11.53 -3.24 2.55
N PHE A 22 10.77 -2.23 3.00
CA PHE A 22 9.58 -2.44 3.81
C PHE A 22 8.53 -3.26 3.06
N TYR A 23 8.15 -2.83 1.84
CA TYR A 23 7.10 -3.51 1.09
C TYR A 23 7.53 -4.89 0.59
N LYS A 24 8.80 -5.08 0.27
CA LYS A 24 9.31 -6.44 -0.05
C LYS A 24 9.18 -7.39 1.14
N LYS A 25 9.49 -6.95 2.35
CA LYS A 25 9.33 -7.77 3.56
C LYS A 25 7.88 -8.20 3.75
N LEU A 26 6.93 -7.36 3.41
CA LEU A 26 5.50 -7.67 3.48
C LEU A 26 5.02 -8.59 2.36
N GLY A 27 5.90 -8.94 1.42
CA GLY A 27 5.58 -9.85 0.31
C GLY A 27 5.10 -9.16 -0.96
N PHE A 28 5.13 -7.83 -1.03
CA PHE A 28 4.75 -7.12 -2.25
C PHE A 28 5.83 -7.21 -3.33
N THR A 29 5.41 -7.22 -4.58
CA THR A 29 6.30 -7.15 -5.75
C THR A 29 6.54 -5.69 -6.10
N ILE A 30 7.82 -5.35 -6.35
CA ILE A 30 8.21 -4.02 -6.81
C ILE A 30 8.43 -4.09 -8.33
N ASN A 31 7.65 -3.31 -9.07
CA ASN A 31 7.79 -3.22 -10.54
C ASN A 31 8.79 -2.13 -10.89
N ASP A 32 9.55 -2.36 -11.96
CA ASP A 32 10.51 -1.40 -12.53
C ASP A 32 11.64 -1.00 -11.56
N GLU A 33 11.93 -1.83 -10.59
CA GLU A 33 13.01 -1.55 -9.62
C GLU A 33 14.36 -1.44 -10.31
N ALA A 34 14.69 -2.38 -11.21
CA ALA A 34 15.96 -2.37 -11.93
C ALA A 34 16.08 -1.13 -12.83
N GLU A 35 15.02 -0.76 -13.52
CA GLU A 35 14.96 0.41 -14.39
C GLU A 35 15.10 1.70 -13.60
N TRP A 36 14.47 1.78 -12.43
CA TRP A 36 14.64 2.93 -11.54
C TRP A 36 16.07 3.02 -11.03
N ARG A 37 16.67 1.89 -10.63
CA ARG A 37 18.06 1.87 -10.12
C ARG A 37 19.07 2.26 -11.19
N SER A 38 18.83 1.86 -12.44
CA SER A 38 19.72 2.19 -13.57
C SER A 38 19.48 3.60 -14.14
N GLY A 39 18.43 4.28 -13.70
CA GLY A 39 18.07 5.62 -14.18
C GLY A 39 17.29 5.63 -15.48
N THR A 40 16.85 4.49 -15.98
CA THR A 40 16.01 4.42 -17.19
C THR A 40 14.52 4.65 -16.88
N ALA A 41 14.11 4.54 -15.63
CA ALA A 41 12.79 4.91 -15.16
C ALA A 41 12.90 5.91 -14.01
N ASN A 42 12.01 6.89 -13.98
CA ASN A 42 11.98 7.92 -12.94
C ASN A 42 11.24 7.47 -11.68
N ILE A 43 10.36 6.49 -11.82
CA ILE A 43 9.54 5.96 -10.73
C ILE A 43 9.55 4.44 -10.77
N PHE A 44 9.09 3.84 -9.69
CA PHE A 44 8.80 2.40 -9.61
C PHE A 44 7.38 2.23 -9.06
N SER A 45 6.91 1.01 -8.94
CA SER A 45 5.57 0.78 -8.39
C SER A 45 5.51 -0.47 -7.52
N ILE A 46 4.49 -0.50 -6.67
CA ILE A 46 4.18 -1.63 -5.80
C ILE A 46 2.95 -2.31 -6.37
N GLN A 47 3.07 -3.57 -6.79
CA GLN A 47 1.97 -4.31 -7.39
C GLN A 47 1.01 -4.82 -6.32
N ILE A 48 -0.30 -4.64 -6.55
CA ILE A 48 -1.36 -5.10 -5.66
C ILE A 48 -2.47 -5.70 -6.50
N GLY A 49 -2.48 -7.04 -6.67
CA GLY A 49 -3.43 -7.68 -7.58
C GLY A 49 -3.30 -7.08 -8.98
N ASP A 50 -4.41 -6.60 -9.55
CA ASP A 50 -4.44 -5.94 -10.86
C ASP A 50 -4.26 -4.42 -10.78
N SER A 51 -4.04 -3.88 -9.59
CA SER A 51 -3.77 -2.47 -9.35
C SER A 51 -2.33 -2.27 -8.89
N LYS A 52 -1.89 -1.02 -8.82
CA LYS A 52 -0.55 -0.72 -8.29
C LYS A 52 -0.52 0.64 -7.60
N ILE A 53 0.53 0.85 -6.82
CA ILE A 53 0.89 2.15 -6.27
C ILE A 53 2.12 2.62 -7.04
N ASN A 54 2.00 3.71 -7.82
CA ASN A 54 3.15 4.37 -8.40
C ASN A 54 3.86 5.15 -7.30
N VAL A 55 5.14 4.86 -7.08
CA VAL A 55 5.93 5.55 -6.05
C VAL A 55 6.73 6.67 -6.70
N HIS A 56 6.57 7.87 -6.14
CA HIS A 56 7.36 9.04 -6.53
C HIS A 56 8.54 9.16 -5.57
N PRO A 57 9.77 8.78 -6.00
CA PRO A 57 10.94 8.82 -5.12
C PRO A 57 11.34 10.26 -4.76
N GLU A 58 12.18 10.37 -3.75
CA GLU A 58 12.83 11.64 -3.42
C GLU A 58 13.56 12.19 -4.67
N GLY A 59 13.46 13.49 -4.88
CA GLY A 59 14.04 14.15 -6.04
C GLY A 59 13.21 14.10 -7.31
N TYR A 60 12.14 13.31 -7.36
CA TYR A 60 11.20 13.30 -8.48
C TYR A 60 10.01 14.22 -8.17
N THR A 61 9.69 15.10 -9.11
CA THR A 61 8.50 15.95 -9.01
C THR A 61 7.59 15.70 -10.20
N ALA A 62 6.40 15.22 -9.93
CA ALA A 62 5.39 15.02 -10.97
C ALA A 62 4.86 16.37 -11.46
N SER A 63 4.64 16.48 -12.79
CA SER A 63 4.04 17.69 -13.39
C SER A 63 2.58 17.87 -12.95
N TYR A 64 1.87 16.75 -12.79
CA TYR A 64 0.48 16.73 -12.31
C TYR A 64 0.42 15.89 -11.05
N LYS A 65 -0.11 16.47 -9.97
CA LYS A 65 -0.23 15.80 -8.69
C LYS A 65 -1.29 16.47 -7.84
N GLY A 66 -1.76 15.77 -6.80
CA GLY A 66 -2.62 16.39 -5.80
C GLY A 66 -1.87 17.50 -5.05
N PRO A 67 -2.55 18.57 -4.60
CA PRO A 67 -1.88 19.70 -3.96
C PRO A 67 -1.18 19.36 -2.65
N THR A 68 -1.56 18.27 -2.00
CA THR A 68 -0.96 17.80 -0.73
C THR A 68 -0.17 16.50 -0.91
N ALA A 69 0.38 16.26 -2.10
CA ALA A 69 1.16 15.05 -2.41
C ALA A 69 2.56 15.14 -1.79
N VAL A 70 2.65 14.78 -0.51
CA VAL A 70 3.89 14.75 0.27
C VAL A 70 4.07 13.37 0.90
N PRO A 71 5.29 12.96 1.27
CA PRO A 71 5.50 11.69 1.98
C PRO A 71 4.63 11.59 3.24
N GLY A 72 3.95 10.45 3.41
CA GLY A 72 3.03 10.22 4.51
C GLY A 72 1.58 10.62 4.25
N CYS A 73 1.26 11.13 3.07
CA CYS A 73 -0.10 11.57 2.75
C CYS A 73 -1.07 10.42 2.41
N THR A 74 -0.59 9.21 2.24
CA THR A 74 -1.41 8.09 1.76
C THR A 74 -2.08 7.37 2.92
N ASP A 75 -3.36 7.06 2.73
CA ASP A 75 -4.18 6.21 3.59
C ASP A 75 -4.79 5.17 2.66
N ILE A 76 -4.40 3.91 2.80
CA ILE A 76 -4.78 2.86 1.86
C ILE A 76 -5.16 1.57 2.58
N CYS A 77 -6.19 0.92 2.07
CA CYS A 77 -6.65 -0.36 2.57
C CYS A 77 -6.42 -1.46 1.53
N PHE A 78 -5.71 -2.50 1.96
CA PHE A 78 -5.49 -3.73 1.19
C PHE A 78 -6.50 -4.78 1.59
N VAL A 79 -6.84 -5.68 0.69
CA VAL A 79 -7.59 -6.87 1.03
C VAL A 79 -6.61 -8.01 1.29
N TRP A 80 -6.74 -8.64 2.46
CA TRP A 80 -5.97 -9.82 2.82
C TRP A 80 -6.79 -11.08 2.52
N GLU A 81 -6.18 -12.01 1.82
CA GLU A 81 -6.77 -13.32 1.60
C GLU A 81 -6.16 -14.30 2.61
N GLY A 82 -6.98 -14.76 3.56
CA GLY A 82 -6.54 -15.61 4.64
C GLY A 82 -7.21 -15.23 5.96
N SER A 83 -6.74 -15.82 7.05
CA SER A 83 -7.27 -15.53 8.38
C SER A 83 -6.66 -14.25 8.99
N VAL A 84 -7.31 -13.72 10.02
CA VAL A 84 -6.79 -12.60 10.81
C VAL A 84 -5.43 -12.98 11.41
N GLU A 85 -5.32 -14.19 11.95
CA GLU A 85 -4.11 -14.70 12.58
C GLU A 85 -2.93 -14.79 11.59
N GLU A 86 -3.22 -15.20 10.36
CA GLU A 86 -2.20 -15.24 9.29
C GLU A 86 -1.72 -13.85 8.93
N CYS A 87 -2.62 -12.87 8.87
CA CYS A 87 -2.27 -11.48 8.61
C CYS A 87 -1.43 -10.91 9.76
N GLN A 88 -1.83 -11.15 11.00
CA GLN A 88 -1.08 -10.73 12.18
C GLN A 88 0.32 -11.34 12.19
N LYS A 89 0.44 -12.61 11.81
CA LYS A 89 1.72 -13.30 11.72
C LYS A 89 2.62 -12.69 10.64
N MET A 90 2.08 -12.40 9.47
CA MET A 90 2.82 -11.75 8.38
C MET A 90 3.39 -10.41 8.84
N LEU A 91 2.59 -9.59 9.51
CA LEU A 91 3.03 -8.29 10.02
C LEU A 91 4.11 -8.45 11.11
N SER A 92 3.90 -9.35 12.05
CA SER A 92 4.86 -9.64 13.13
C SER A 92 6.19 -10.17 12.59
N ASP A 93 6.13 -11.12 11.66
CA ASP A 93 7.33 -11.69 11.04
C ASP A 93 8.11 -10.64 10.24
N SER A 94 7.42 -9.63 9.73
CA SER A 94 8.04 -8.53 8.99
C SER A 94 8.52 -7.39 9.90
N GLY A 95 8.34 -7.50 11.22
CA GLY A 95 8.72 -6.48 12.18
C GLY A 95 7.81 -5.26 12.16
N VAL A 96 6.57 -5.41 11.70
CA VAL A 96 5.60 -4.31 11.58
C VAL A 96 4.62 -4.36 12.75
N GLU A 97 4.53 -3.24 13.48
CA GLU A 97 3.62 -3.12 14.62
C GLU A 97 2.18 -2.90 14.14
N VAL A 98 1.25 -3.68 14.66
CA VAL A 98 -0.18 -3.42 14.51
C VAL A 98 -0.55 -2.32 15.51
N ILE A 99 -0.95 -1.15 15.00
CA ILE A 99 -1.29 0.00 15.85
C ILE A 99 -2.75 0.02 16.26
N ARG A 100 -3.61 -0.73 15.56
CA ARG A 100 -5.04 -0.84 15.89
C ARG A 100 -5.61 -2.12 15.28
N GLY A 101 -6.55 -2.73 15.98
CA GLY A 101 -7.29 -3.91 15.53
C GLY A 101 -6.74 -5.21 16.10
N PRO A 102 -7.40 -6.35 15.79
CA PRO A 102 -8.51 -6.45 14.84
C PRO A 102 -9.80 -5.78 15.34
N GLY A 103 -10.54 -5.19 14.44
CA GLY A 103 -11.81 -4.54 14.75
C GLY A 103 -12.75 -4.56 13.55
N ALA A 104 -14.06 -4.60 13.82
CA ALA A 104 -15.08 -4.65 12.78
C ALA A 104 -15.04 -3.41 11.89
N ARG A 105 -15.15 -3.63 10.59
CA ARG A 105 -15.14 -2.57 9.57
C ARG A 105 -16.09 -2.90 8.44
N LYS A 106 -16.43 -1.86 7.68
CA LYS A 106 -17.15 -1.98 6.41
C LYS A 106 -16.21 -1.65 5.27
N GLY A 107 -16.08 -2.58 4.33
CA GLY A 107 -15.36 -2.35 3.09
C GLY A 107 -16.32 -2.12 1.93
N ALA A 108 -15.79 -2.22 0.71
CA ALA A 108 -16.55 -1.94 -0.50
C ALA A 108 -17.35 -3.14 -1.01
N ARG A 109 -17.00 -4.36 -0.60
CA ARG A 109 -17.61 -5.58 -1.17
C ARG A 109 -19.08 -5.67 -0.84
N LYS A 110 -19.87 -6.10 -1.83
CA LYS A 110 -21.32 -6.21 -1.76
C LYS A 110 -21.97 -4.92 -1.24
N ASN A 111 -21.48 -3.78 -1.77
CA ASN A 111 -21.98 -2.45 -1.38
C ASN A 111 -21.91 -2.20 0.13
N GLY A 112 -20.85 -2.67 0.77
CA GLY A 112 -20.61 -2.45 2.19
C GLY A 112 -21.39 -3.36 3.13
N THR A 113 -21.97 -4.45 2.62
CA THR A 113 -22.78 -5.35 3.44
C THR A 113 -22.03 -6.59 3.93
N LEU A 114 -20.85 -6.87 3.35
CA LEU A 114 -20.08 -8.05 3.73
C LEU A 114 -19.28 -7.78 5.02
N PRO A 115 -19.44 -8.62 6.06
CA PRO A 115 -18.68 -8.44 7.30
C PRO A 115 -17.17 -8.53 7.08
N ALA A 116 -16.43 -7.67 7.75
CA ALA A 116 -14.98 -7.66 7.70
C ALA A 116 -14.38 -7.17 9.02
N VAL A 117 -13.11 -7.47 9.22
CA VAL A 117 -12.28 -6.89 10.28
C VAL A 117 -11.03 -6.29 9.65
N SER A 118 -10.40 -5.34 10.34
CA SER A 118 -9.19 -4.71 9.84
C SER A 118 -8.10 -4.65 10.89
N LEU A 119 -6.86 -4.64 10.37
CA LEU A 119 -5.63 -4.35 11.11
C LEU A 119 -4.98 -3.12 10.50
N TYR A 120 -4.43 -2.26 11.34
CA TYR A 120 -3.77 -1.01 10.91
C TYR A 120 -2.30 -1.01 11.28
N ALA A 121 -1.48 -0.44 10.41
CA ALA A 121 -0.05 -0.25 10.63
C ALA A 121 0.45 1.00 9.90
N ARG A 122 1.71 1.36 10.07
CA ARG A 122 2.37 2.47 9.39
C ARG A 122 3.52 1.95 8.55
N ASP A 123 3.72 2.55 7.39
CA ASP A 123 4.93 2.33 6.62
C ASP A 123 6.05 3.30 7.05
N PRO A 124 7.27 3.24 6.46
CA PRO A 124 8.37 4.11 6.89
C PRO A 124 8.14 5.61 6.70
N ASP A 125 7.26 6.01 5.77
CA ASP A 125 6.87 7.42 5.60
C ASP A 125 5.68 7.80 6.50
N GLU A 126 5.21 6.87 7.33
CA GLU A 126 4.04 7.00 8.19
C GLU A 126 2.70 7.02 7.45
N ASN A 127 2.68 6.58 6.21
CA ASN A 127 1.40 6.33 5.54
C ASN A 127 0.57 5.35 6.37
N LEU A 128 -0.72 5.58 6.46
CA LEU A 128 -1.62 4.67 7.16
C LEU A 128 -1.97 3.50 6.25
N LEU A 129 -1.67 2.29 6.72
CA LEU A 129 -1.97 1.06 6.02
C LEU A 129 -3.05 0.30 6.80
N GLU A 130 -3.99 -0.26 6.06
CA GLU A 130 -5.05 -1.10 6.61
C GLU A 130 -5.08 -2.40 5.84
N TRP A 131 -5.27 -3.51 6.53
CA TRP A 131 -5.55 -4.81 5.90
C TRP A 131 -6.95 -5.21 6.27
N MET A 132 -7.82 -5.33 5.26
CA MET A 132 -9.20 -5.74 5.43
C MET A 132 -9.33 -7.23 5.16
N ILE A 133 -9.89 -7.94 6.12
CA ILE A 133 -10.11 -9.38 6.07
C ILE A 133 -11.62 -9.61 6.10
N TYR A 134 -12.17 -10.06 4.98
CA TYR A 134 -13.58 -10.41 4.90
C TYR A 134 -13.80 -11.78 5.53
N THR A 135 -14.78 -11.87 6.40
CA THR A 135 -15.08 -13.08 7.18
C THR A 135 -16.33 -13.79 6.69
#